data_883bfd0a366d032020e030fe1739eabb
#
_entry.id   883bfd0a366d032020e030fe1739eabb
#
_cell.length_a   1.000
_cell.length_b   1.000
_cell.length_c   1.000
_cell.angle_alpha   90.00
_cell.angle_beta   90.00
_cell.angle_gamma   90.00
#
_symmetry.space_group_name_H-M   'P 1'
#
loop_
_entity.id
_entity.type
_entity.pdbx_description
1 polymer ?
#
loop_
_entity_poly.entity_id
_entity_poly.type
_entity_poly.pdbx_seq_one_letter_code
_entity_poly.pdbx_strand_id
1 'polypeptide(L)'
;MKYYMVLSALCCFISVQAQMLVPVNYRQYMEKVTAGNLEYAAEKLNVNVSEAGIVAAKVFNDPNLSVSYSNNEDHTLQIGQSVEVELSKTFSFGKRGAGIALARSESELSKALLADYFRNLQADATISYMEALKQNELYNVKQNAYDNIRKLAESDSIRFSLGQIREIDAMQSRVEAGILHNELVQAGAELHNSFSNLNLLMGTLSHDTLYQPKAALHTDLRTFVLDDLISTASENRTDLVAALKNKEVASRELRVARRERNTDVDLSIAVSRNNRVRNEEAPAPPFTGVTAGIAIPLKFSNFNKGSVHAARFREQQAELQYQQALLQVQTEVVQAYRNYQSFADQVKQYENGLLRQAREVIDGKIYSYNR
;
A
#
# COMPACT_ATOMS: atom_id res chain seq x y z
N MET A 1 -52.08 -17.60 49.51
CA MET A 1 -50.80 -17.10 48.98
C MET A 1 -50.78 -17.38 47.48
N LYS A 2 -51.04 -16.38 46.67
CA LYS A 2 -51.09 -16.50 45.20
C LYS A 2 -49.78 -15.94 44.64
N TYR A 3 -48.94 -16.78 44.05
CA TYR A 3 -47.73 -16.36 43.32
C TYR A 3 -48.16 -15.98 41.91
N TYR A 4 -48.05 -14.70 41.58
CA TYR A 4 -48.13 -14.20 40.20
C TYR A 4 -46.79 -14.38 39.54
N MET A 5 -46.72 -15.31 38.62
CA MET A 5 -45.56 -15.54 37.75
C MET A 5 -45.65 -14.54 36.59
N VAL A 6 -44.90 -13.47 36.68
CA VAL A 6 -44.77 -12.50 35.58
C VAL A 6 -43.79 -13.08 34.57
N LEU A 7 -44.33 -13.64 33.49
CA LEU A 7 -43.56 -14.10 32.33
C LEU A 7 -43.17 -12.85 31.52
N SER A 8 -41.96 -12.33 31.77
CA SER A 8 -41.38 -11.27 30.99
C SER A 8 -40.95 -11.85 29.63
N ALA A 9 -41.80 -11.65 28.63
CA ALA A 9 -41.44 -11.93 27.22
C ALA A 9 -40.39 -10.93 26.77
N LEU A 10 -39.11 -11.33 26.83
CA LEU A 10 -38.01 -10.63 26.24
C LEU A 10 -38.09 -10.79 24.72
N CYS A 11 -38.81 -9.91 24.05
CA CYS A 11 -38.78 -9.79 22.60
C CYS A 11 -37.38 -9.30 22.19
N CYS A 12 -36.49 -10.25 21.89
CA CYS A 12 -35.30 -9.95 21.10
C CYS A 12 -35.79 -9.48 19.73
N PHE A 13 -35.87 -8.17 19.56
CA PHE A 13 -35.91 -7.59 18.23
C PHE A 13 -34.57 -7.90 17.58
N ILE A 14 -34.48 -9.02 16.86
CA ILE A 14 -33.46 -9.23 15.84
C ILE A 14 -33.82 -8.22 14.75
N SER A 15 -33.27 -7.04 14.83
CA SER A 15 -33.25 -6.11 13.70
C SER A 15 -32.43 -6.80 12.60
N VAL A 16 -33.12 -7.46 11.67
CA VAL A 16 -32.55 -7.82 10.39
C VAL A 16 -32.27 -6.48 9.70
N GLN A 17 -31.07 -5.97 9.89
CA GLN A 17 -30.59 -4.83 9.12
C GLN A 17 -30.44 -5.34 7.69
N ALA A 18 -31.44 -5.05 6.87
CA ALA A 18 -31.33 -5.27 5.43
C ALA A 18 -30.17 -4.40 4.93
N GLN A 19 -29.14 -5.03 4.38
CA GLN A 19 -28.04 -4.31 3.76
C GLN A 19 -28.59 -3.31 2.74
N MET A 20 -28.23 -2.03 2.91
CA MET A 20 -28.69 -0.98 2.04
C MET A 20 -27.82 -0.94 0.78
N LEU A 21 -28.41 -1.16 -0.38
CA LEU A 21 -27.74 -0.99 -1.67
C LEU A 21 -27.79 0.48 -2.07
N VAL A 22 -26.64 1.12 -2.20
CA VAL A 22 -26.51 2.52 -2.61
C VAL A 22 -25.91 2.58 -4.00
N PRO A 23 -26.65 3.10 -5.00
CA PRO A 23 -26.11 3.25 -6.35
C PRO A 23 -24.98 4.29 -6.36
N VAL A 24 -23.89 3.98 -7.05
CA VAL A 24 -22.73 4.87 -7.19
C VAL A 24 -22.25 4.88 -8.65
N ASN A 25 -22.01 6.07 -9.21
CA ASN A 25 -21.36 6.18 -10.51
C ASN A 25 -19.83 6.17 -10.35
N TYR A 26 -19.10 5.96 -11.45
CA TYR A 26 -17.65 5.84 -11.43
C TYR A 26 -16.94 7.05 -10.83
N ARG A 27 -17.38 8.27 -11.13
CA ARG A 27 -16.77 9.49 -10.58
C ARG A 27 -16.95 9.59 -9.07
N GLN A 28 -18.17 9.37 -8.59
CA GLN A 28 -18.47 9.38 -7.14
C GLN A 28 -17.70 8.28 -6.41
N TYR A 29 -17.56 7.11 -7.03
CA TYR A 29 -16.77 6.02 -6.48
C TYR A 29 -15.29 6.42 -6.34
N MET A 30 -14.67 6.95 -7.39
CA MET A 30 -13.28 7.41 -7.36
C MET A 30 -13.03 8.52 -6.33
N GLU A 31 -13.98 9.46 -6.18
CA GLU A 31 -13.92 10.49 -5.16
C GLU A 31 -13.92 9.87 -3.74
N LYS A 32 -14.78 8.87 -3.51
CA LYS A 32 -14.83 8.14 -2.22
C LYS A 32 -13.56 7.33 -1.97
N VAL A 33 -13.03 6.61 -2.96
CA VAL A 33 -11.76 5.88 -2.86
C VAL A 33 -10.62 6.82 -2.49
N THR A 34 -10.49 7.94 -3.19
CA THR A 34 -9.42 8.91 -2.95
C THR A 34 -9.49 9.54 -1.55
N ALA A 35 -10.72 9.75 -1.04
CA ALA A 35 -10.93 10.36 0.28
C ALA A 35 -10.87 9.36 1.44
N GLY A 36 -11.34 8.12 1.23
CA GLY A 36 -11.58 7.15 2.28
C GLY A 36 -10.55 6.01 2.36
N ASN A 37 -9.72 5.79 1.33
CA ASN A 37 -8.76 4.69 1.33
C ASN A 37 -7.71 4.87 2.43
N LEU A 38 -7.70 3.93 3.39
CA LEU A 38 -6.84 4.01 4.59
C LEU A 38 -5.37 3.82 4.25
N GLU A 39 -5.06 2.97 3.28
CA GLU A 39 -3.68 2.71 2.87
C GLU A 39 -3.07 3.93 2.15
N TYR A 40 -3.86 4.58 1.28
CA TYR A 40 -3.46 5.85 0.68
C TYR A 40 -3.25 6.96 1.71
N ALA A 41 -4.08 7.00 2.76
CA ALA A 41 -3.88 7.91 3.88
C ALA A 41 -2.58 7.61 4.65
N ALA A 42 -2.25 6.32 4.86
CA ALA A 42 -1.00 5.91 5.48
C ALA A 42 0.22 6.29 4.63
N GLU A 43 0.16 6.09 3.31
CA GLU A 43 1.24 6.49 2.39
C GLU A 43 1.49 8.00 2.37
N LYS A 44 0.45 8.83 2.53
CA LYS A 44 0.62 10.28 2.75
C LYS A 44 1.40 10.59 4.02
N LEU A 45 1.19 9.82 5.09
CA LEU A 45 1.94 10.01 6.34
C LEU A 45 3.42 9.61 6.18
N ASN A 46 3.75 8.64 5.33
CA ASN A 46 5.14 8.29 5.01
C ASN A 46 5.91 9.48 4.39
N VAL A 47 5.25 10.29 3.57
CA VAL A 47 5.84 11.55 3.07
C VAL A 47 6.12 12.52 4.22
N ASN A 48 5.16 12.70 5.15
CA ASN A 48 5.36 13.58 6.31
C ASN A 48 6.50 13.08 7.22
N VAL A 49 6.61 11.76 7.41
CA VAL A 49 7.72 11.14 8.15
C VAL A 49 9.06 11.46 7.48
N SER A 50 9.15 11.31 6.16
CA SER A 50 10.38 11.61 5.41
C SER A 50 10.73 13.11 5.45
N GLU A 51 9.75 13.99 5.42
CA GLU A 51 9.95 15.44 5.58
C GLU A 51 10.44 15.81 7.00
N ALA A 52 9.90 15.15 8.03
CA ALA A 52 10.40 15.27 9.40
C ALA A 52 11.85 14.78 9.50
N GLY A 53 12.23 13.75 8.75
CA GLY A 53 13.60 13.26 8.61
C GLY A 53 14.57 14.34 8.10
N ILE A 54 14.13 15.22 7.20
CA ILE A 54 14.95 16.37 6.75
C ILE A 54 15.20 17.33 7.91
N VAL A 55 14.21 17.56 8.77
CA VAL A 55 14.37 18.43 9.94
C VAL A 55 15.34 17.81 10.93
N ALA A 56 15.19 16.51 11.20
CA ALA A 56 16.11 15.76 12.07
C ALA A 56 17.56 15.78 11.53
N ALA A 57 17.76 15.59 10.21
CA ALA A 57 19.08 15.64 9.60
C ALA A 57 19.77 17.04 9.70
N LYS A 58 19.00 18.10 9.90
CA LYS A 58 19.52 19.47 10.09
C LYS A 58 20.04 19.73 11.50
N VAL A 59 19.72 18.89 12.47
CA VAL A 59 20.21 19.05 13.84
C VAL A 59 21.72 18.86 13.87
N PHE A 60 22.41 19.64 14.67
CA PHE A 60 23.83 19.50 14.95
C PHE A 60 24.02 18.85 16.34
N ASN A 61 25.18 18.23 16.57
CA ASN A 61 25.48 17.64 17.88
C ASN A 61 25.39 18.71 18.97
N ASP A 62 24.59 18.46 20.00
CA ASP A 62 24.47 19.34 21.14
C ASP A 62 25.75 19.39 21.95
N PRO A 63 26.06 20.50 22.62
CA PRO A 63 27.11 20.54 23.63
C PRO A 63 26.75 19.63 24.81
N ASN A 64 27.73 18.94 25.35
CA ASN A 64 27.59 18.11 26.54
C ASN A 64 28.19 18.84 27.76
N LEU A 65 27.40 18.98 28.83
CA LEU A 65 27.85 19.49 30.13
C LEU A 65 28.03 18.34 31.08
N SER A 66 29.23 18.15 31.58
CA SER A 66 29.50 17.18 32.61
C SER A 66 29.94 17.86 33.91
N VAL A 67 29.50 17.27 35.03
CA VAL A 67 29.88 17.73 36.36
C VAL A 67 30.39 16.49 37.10
N SER A 68 31.65 16.54 37.52
CA SER A 68 32.29 15.47 38.29
C SER A 68 32.71 15.96 39.67
N TYR A 69 32.56 15.10 40.66
CA TYR A 69 33.05 15.29 41.99
C TYR A 69 33.98 14.12 42.37
N SER A 70 35.15 14.41 42.83
CA SER A 70 36.05 13.41 43.35
C SER A 70 36.43 13.71 44.79
N ASN A 71 36.49 12.67 45.62
CA ASN A 71 36.94 12.74 47.02
C ASN A 71 38.11 11.77 47.21
N ASN A 72 39.27 12.33 47.37
CA ASN A 72 40.54 11.60 47.59
C ASN A 72 41.10 11.84 49.00
N GLU A 73 40.23 12.11 49.98
CA GLU A 73 40.57 12.24 51.40
C GLU A 73 40.61 10.85 52.05
N ASP A 74 41.56 10.01 51.72
CA ASP A 74 41.91 8.83 52.47
C ASP A 74 42.86 9.21 53.56
N HIS A 75 42.87 8.43 54.73
CA HIS A 75 43.70 8.71 55.88
C HIS A 75 45.19 8.80 55.57
N THR A 76 45.67 8.12 54.55
CA THR A 76 47.04 8.09 54.11
C THR A 76 47.42 9.10 53.05
N LEU A 77 46.49 9.42 52.14
CA LEU A 77 46.81 10.23 50.97
C LEU A 77 46.47 11.70 51.18
N GLN A 78 45.33 12.07 51.79
CA GLN A 78 44.89 13.42 52.12
C GLN A 78 44.99 14.42 50.92
N ILE A 79 44.66 13.94 49.71
CA ILE A 79 44.82 14.70 48.44
C ILE A 79 43.67 15.70 48.26
N GLY A 80 42.63 15.60 49.08
CA GLY A 80 41.52 16.56 49.10
C GLY A 80 40.37 16.17 48.13
N GLN A 81 39.46 17.11 47.96
CA GLN A 81 38.27 16.97 47.15
C GLN A 81 38.35 17.90 45.94
N SER A 82 37.78 17.48 44.81
CA SER A 82 37.66 18.37 43.66
C SER A 82 36.28 18.29 43.03
N VAL A 83 35.85 19.42 42.49
CA VAL A 83 34.68 19.53 41.63
C VAL A 83 35.14 20.04 40.27
N GLU A 84 34.73 19.39 39.21
CA GLU A 84 35.01 19.82 37.84
C GLU A 84 33.72 19.97 37.07
N VAL A 85 33.62 21.05 36.32
CA VAL A 85 32.54 21.31 35.35
C VAL A 85 33.18 21.43 33.98
N GLU A 86 32.79 20.52 33.07
CA GLU A 86 33.29 20.48 31.69
C GLU A 86 32.16 20.75 30.71
N LEU A 87 32.42 21.61 29.73
CA LEU A 87 31.57 21.80 28.53
C LEU A 87 32.33 21.28 27.31
N SER A 88 31.75 20.30 26.61
CA SER A 88 32.36 19.73 25.41
C SER A 88 31.42 19.79 24.20
N LYS A 89 32.01 19.84 22.99
CA LYS A 89 31.25 19.85 21.75
C LYS A 89 32.01 19.14 20.64
N THR A 90 31.31 18.22 19.95
CA THR A 90 31.79 17.53 18.76
C THR A 90 31.51 18.32 17.49
N PHE A 91 32.53 18.55 16.68
CA PHE A 91 32.44 19.18 15.37
C PHE A 91 32.64 18.13 14.28
N SER A 92 31.60 17.88 13.47
CA SER A 92 31.60 16.92 12.36
C SER A 92 31.73 17.63 11.02
N PHE A 93 32.76 17.29 10.24
CA PHE A 93 33.05 17.97 8.98
C PHE A 93 32.45 17.23 7.78
N GLY A 94 31.46 17.86 7.11
CA GLY A 94 30.84 17.38 5.86
C GLY A 94 29.86 16.21 6.02
N LYS A 95 29.73 15.59 7.19
CA LYS A 95 28.77 14.50 7.47
C LYS A 95 27.34 15.01 7.47
N ARG A 96 27.06 16.08 8.21
CA ARG A 96 25.74 16.72 8.30
C ARG A 96 25.22 17.14 6.91
N GLY A 97 26.05 17.79 6.08
CA GLY A 97 25.65 18.19 4.73
C GLY A 97 25.30 17.01 3.83
N ALA A 98 26.03 15.88 3.97
CA ALA A 98 25.71 14.65 3.26
C ALA A 98 24.42 14.00 3.79
N GLY A 99 24.22 13.98 5.11
CA GLY A 99 22.98 13.48 5.74
C GLY A 99 21.76 14.29 5.32
N ILE A 100 21.82 15.62 5.30
CA ILE A 100 20.72 16.48 4.81
C ILE A 100 20.41 16.19 3.31
N ALA A 101 21.45 16.00 2.49
CA ALA A 101 21.24 15.66 1.09
C ALA A 101 20.62 14.29 0.89
N LEU A 102 20.96 13.31 1.73
CA LEU A 102 20.33 11.99 1.76
C LEU A 102 18.86 12.11 2.16
N ALA A 103 18.55 12.73 3.30
CA ALA A 103 17.18 12.89 3.79
C ALA A 103 16.26 13.62 2.79
N ARG A 104 16.79 14.59 2.04
CA ARG A 104 16.05 15.23 0.93
C ARG A 104 15.76 14.24 -0.20
N SER A 105 16.74 13.42 -0.58
CA SER A 105 16.58 12.42 -1.62
C SER A 105 15.57 11.34 -1.22
N GLU A 106 15.58 10.92 0.06
CA GLU A 106 14.58 10.00 0.65
C GLU A 106 13.17 10.61 0.64
N SER A 107 13.02 11.90 0.93
CA SER A 107 11.74 12.60 0.84
C SER A 107 11.22 12.66 -0.60
N GLU A 108 12.08 12.91 -1.58
CA GLU A 108 11.68 12.87 -3.00
C GLU A 108 11.31 11.45 -3.46
N LEU A 109 11.99 10.42 -2.95
CA LEU A 109 11.60 9.02 -3.18
C LEU A 109 10.21 8.73 -2.57
N SER A 110 9.95 9.14 -1.33
CA SER A 110 8.64 8.95 -0.68
C SER A 110 7.51 9.61 -1.47
N LYS A 111 7.74 10.80 -2.03
CA LYS A 111 6.76 11.47 -2.91
C LYS A 111 6.52 10.71 -4.21
N ALA A 112 7.58 10.16 -4.80
CA ALA A 112 7.47 9.35 -6.01
C ALA A 112 6.73 8.03 -5.75
N LEU A 113 6.99 7.38 -4.61
CA LEU A 113 6.27 6.18 -4.17
C LEU A 113 4.79 6.46 -3.89
N LEU A 114 4.46 7.59 -3.28
CA LEU A 114 3.07 8.02 -3.09
C LEU A 114 2.36 8.22 -4.44
N ALA A 115 3.02 8.82 -5.42
CA ALA A 115 2.46 9.00 -6.76
C ALA A 115 2.24 7.65 -7.46
N ASP A 116 3.15 6.70 -7.30
CA ASP A 116 3.02 5.34 -7.84
C ASP A 116 1.90 4.57 -7.15
N TYR A 117 1.82 4.63 -5.83
CA TYR A 117 0.71 4.05 -5.07
C TYR A 117 -0.64 4.60 -5.55
N PHE A 118 -0.75 5.91 -5.72
CA PHE A 118 -1.99 6.54 -6.18
C PHE A 118 -2.40 6.08 -7.58
N ARG A 119 -1.45 5.96 -8.51
CA ARG A 119 -1.71 5.41 -9.85
C ARG A 119 -2.22 3.98 -9.78
N ASN A 120 -1.58 3.14 -8.97
CA ASN A 120 -1.99 1.75 -8.79
C ASN A 120 -3.38 1.66 -8.15
N LEU A 121 -3.65 2.46 -7.11
CA LEU A 121 -4.97 2.55 -6.48
C LEU A 121 -6.07 2.96 -7.49
N GLN A 122 -5.77 3.92 -8.38
CA GLN A 122 -6.71 4.30 -9.43
C GLN A 122 -6.99 3.14 -10.41
N ALA A 123 -5.96 2.40 -10.79
CA ALA A 123 -6.10 1.23 -11.67
C ALA A 123 -6.92 0.12 -10.99
N ASP A 124 -6.59 -0.24 -9.75
CA ASP A 124 -7.28 -1.27 -8.98
C ASP A 124 -8.75 -0.90 -8.72
N ALA A 125 -9.00 0.35 -8.38
CA ALA A 125 -10.36 0.86 -8.21
C ALA A 125 -11.16 0.79 -9.52
N THR A 126 -10.54 1.15 -10.64
CA THR A 126 -11.19 1.06 -11.96
C THR A 126 -11.52 -0.39 -12.32
N ILE A 127 -10.57 -1.30 -12.13
CA ILE A 127 -10.75 -2.74 -12.39
C ILE A 127 -11.87 -3.29 -11.49
N SER A 128 -11.84 -2.98 -10.19
CA SER A 128 -12.86 -3.44 -9.23
C SER A 128 -14.26 -2.92 -9.59
N TYR A 129 -14.36 -1.65 -10.04
CA TYR A 129 -15.62 -1.08 -10.46
C TYR A 129 -16.18 -1.78 -11.72
N MET A 130 -15.34 -2.04 -12.72
CA MET A 130 -15.72 -2.76 -13.94
C MET A 130 -16.06 -4.22 -13.67
N GLU A 131 -15.32 -4.87 -12.76
CA GLU A 131 -15.62 -6.24 -12.33
C GLU A 131 -16.99 -6.31 -11.64
N ALA A 132 -17.30 -5.37 -10.76
CA ALA A 132 -18.61 -5.32 -10.09
C ALA A 132 -19.77 -5.06 -11.08
N LEU A 133 -19.56 -4.22 -12.10
CA LEU A 133 -20.51 -4.07 -13.21
C LEU A 133 -20.72 -5.39 -13.98
N LYS A 134 -19.62 -6.07 -14.31
CA LYS A 134 -19.67 -7.35 -15.03
C LYS A 134 -20.42 -8.41 -14.21
N GLN A 135 -20.14 -8.51 -12.90
CA GLN A 135 -20.84 -9.45 -12.02
C GLN A 135 -22.32 -9.15 -11.89
N ASN A 136 -22.71 -7.87 -11.88
CA ASN A 136 -24.12 -7.47 -11.89
C ASN A 136 -24.84 -7.93 -13.17
N GLU A 137 -24.23 -7.73 -14.33
CA GLU A 137 -24.80 -8.19 -15.60
C GLU A 137 -24.83 -9.73 -15.71
N LEU A 138 -23.80 -10.40 -15.25
CA LEU A 138 -23.74 -11.87 -15.21
C LEU A 138 -24.83 -12.46 -14.33
N TYR A 139 -25.06 -11.87 -13.12
CA TYR A 139 -26.17 -12.26 -12.26
C TYR A 139 -27.51 -12.12 -12.96
N ASN A 140 -27.77 -11.00 -13.64
CA ASN A 140 -29.00 -10.76 -14.39
C ASN A 140 -29.22 -11.80 -15.50
N VAL A 141 -28.15 -12.14 -16.23
CA VAL A 141 -28.21 -13.19 -17.28
C VAL A 141 -28.54 -14.55 -16.68
N LYS A 142 -27.89 -14.93 -15.59
CA LYS A 142 -28.15 -16.22 -14.90
C LYS A 142 -29.54 -16.26 -14.27
N GLN A 143 -30.03 -15.15 -13.73
CA GLN A 143 -31.40 -15.04 -13.21
C GLN A 143 -32.42 -15.29 -14.34
N ASN A 144 -32.24 -14.64 -15.50
CA ASN A 144 -33.12 -14.82 -16.65
C ASN A 144 -33.07 -16.26 -17.18
N ALA A 145 -31.88 -16.87 -17.23
CA ALA A 145 -31.73 -18.27 -17.66
C ALA A 145 -32.46 -19.23 -16.72
N TYR A 146 -32.26 -19.07 -15.39
CA TYR A 146 -32.97 -19.85 -14.40
C TYR A 146 -34.50 -19.71 -14.50
N ASP A 147 -34.99 -18.47 -14.59
CA ASP A 147 -36.44 -18.22 -14.69
C ASP A 147 -37.07 -18.87 -15.94
N ASN A 148 -36.37 -18.88 -17.06
CA ASN A 148 -36.82 -19.54 -18.29
C ASN A 148 -36.86 -21.07 -18.15
N ILE A 149 -35.80 -21.69 -17.62
CA ILE A 149 -35.76 -23.14 -17.44
C ILE A 149 -36.72 -23.60 -16.32
N ARG A 150 -36.90 -22.82 -15.27
CA ARG A 150 -37.91 -23.08 -14.24
C ARG A 150 -39.33 -23.15 -14.83
N LYS A 151 -39.71 -22.17 -15.68
CA LYS A 151 -40.98 -22.16 -16.39
C LYS A 151 -41.14 -23.36 -17.31
N LEU A 152 -40.07 -23.78 -17.98
CA LEU A 152 -40.04 -24.99 -18.81
C LEU A 152 -40.29 -26.24 -17.95
N ALA A 153 -39.58 -26.41 -16.83
CA ALA A 153 -39.72 -27.53 -15.92
C ALA A 153 -41.14 -27.61 -15.29
N GLU A 154 -41.76 -26.46 -15.00
CA GLU A 154 -43.16 -26.37 -14.55
C GLU A 154 -44.11 -26.83 -15.66
N SER A 155 -43.94 -26.37 -16.90
CA SER A 155 -44.70 -26.79 -18.08
C SER A 155 -44.56 -28.30 -18.35
N ASP A 156 -43.33 -28.82 -18.33
CA ASP A 156 -43.06 -30.24 -18.55
C ASP A 156 -43.70 -31.14 -17.45
N SER A 157 -43.70 -30.65 -16.23
CA SER A 157 -44.40 -31.35 -15.12
C SER A 157 -45.90 -31.46 -15.36
N ILE A 158 -46.52 -30.41 -15.91
CA ILE A 158 -47.94 -30.43 -16.30
C ILE A 158 -48.18 -31.37 -17.49
N ARG A 159 -47.36 -31.29 -18.52
CA ARG A 159 -47.46 -32.15 -19.74
C ARG A 159 -47.28 -33.64 -19.40
N PHE A 160 -46.38 -33.95 -18.47
CA PHE A 160 -46.24 -35.32 -17.95
C PHE A 160 -47.51 -35.78 -17.21
N SER A 161 -48.10 -34.95 -16.34
CA SER A 161 -49.34 -35.30 -15.64
C SER A 161 -50.52 -35.52 -16.59
N LEU A 162 -50.48 -34.91 -17.79
CA LEU A 162 -51.46 -35.14 -18.85
C LEU A 162 -51.07 -36.28 -19.78
N GLY A 163 -49.99 -37.00 -19.54
CA GLY A 163 -49.51 -38.11 -20.37
C GLY A 163 -48.94 -37.70 -21.73
N GLN A 164 -48.57 -36.45 -21.93
CA GLN A 164 -48.06 -35.90 -23.19
C GLN A 164 -46.55 -36.10 -23.42
N ILE A 165 -45.79 -36.25 -22.35
CA ILE A 165 -44.36 -36.51 -22.38
C ILE A 165 -43.99 -37.62 -21.40
N ARG A 166 -42.78 -38.17 -21.56
CA ARG A 166 -42.27 -39.21 -20.65
C ARG A 166 -41.82 -38.61 -19.31
N GLU A 167 -41.88 -39.40 -18.26
CA GLU A 167 -41.40 -38.99 -16.92
C GLU A 167 -39.96 -38.53 -16.94
N ILE A 168 -39.10 -39.23 -17.70
CA ILE A 168 -37.66 -38.88 -17.81
C ILE A 168 -37.43 -37.49 -18.39
N ASP A 169 -38.26 -37.06 -19.34
CA ASP A 169 -38.16 -35.75 -19.97
C ASP A 169 -38.53 -34.63 -18.96
N ALA A 170 -39.56 -34.83 -18.17
CA ALA A 170 -39.94 -33.93 -17.07
C ALA A 170 -38.94 -33.94 -15.89
N MET A 171 -38.28 -35.07 -15.64
CA MET A 171 -37.18 -35.11 -14.65
C MET A 171 -35.94 -34.35 -15.14
N GLN A 172 -35.61 -34.46 -16.42
CA GLN A 172 -34.46 -33.75 -17.02
C GLN A 172 -34.60 -32.23 -16.89
N SER A 173 -35.74 -31.65 -17.24
CA SER A 173 -35.96 -30.21 -17.13
C SER A 173 -35.93 -29.72 -15.66
N ARG A 174 -36.38 -30.56 -14.69
CA ARG A 174 -36.25 -30.24 -13.26
C ARG A 174 -34.79 -30.27 -12.79
N VAL A 175 -34.01 -31.25 -13.20
CA VAL A 175 -32.56 -31.30 -12.87
C VAL A 175 -31.84 -30.11 -13.44
N GLU A 176 -32.11 -29.72 -14.69
CA GLU A 176 -31.54 -28.56 -15.33
C GLU A 176 -31.87 -27.25 -14.57
N ALA A 177 -33.15 -27.10 -14.14
CA ALA A 177 -33.55 -25.96 -13.33
C ALA A 177 -32.81 -25.95 -11.97
N GLY A 178 -32.57 -27.11 -11.37
CA GLY A 178 -31.79 -27.24 -10.13
C GLY A 178 -30.34 -26.83 -10.29
N ILE A 179 -29.71 -27.21 -11.42
CA ILE A 179 -28.33 -26.81 -11.73
C ILE A 179 -28.24 -25.31 -11.90
N LEU A 180 -29.11 -24.68 -12.70
CA LEU A 180 -29.12 -23.24 -12.92
C LEU A 180 -29.45 -22.46 -11.66
N HIS A 181 -30.27 -23.02 -10.75
CA HIS A 181 -30.51 -22.40 -9.43
C HIS A 181 -29.23 -22.34 -8.60
N ASN A 182 -28.45 -23.42 -8.56
CA ASN A 182 -27.18 -23.45 -7.83
C ASN A 182 -26.17 -22.44 -8.44
N GLU A 183 -26.13 -22.34 -9.77
CA GLU A 183 -25.29 -21.35 -10.43
C GLU A 183 -25.72 -19.90 -10.11
N LEU A 184 -27.02 -19.65 -10.02
CA LEU A 184 -27.56 -18.35 -9.63
C LEU A 184 -27.19 -17.99 -8.18
N VAL A 185 -27.29 -18.94 -7.25
CA VAL A 185 -26.88 -18.74 -5.85
C VAL A 185 -25.39 -18.38 -5.78
N GLN A 186 -24.56 -19.10 -6.53
CA GLN A 186 -23.13 -18.78 -6.60
C GLN A 186 -22.89 -17.40 -7.18
N ALA A 187 -23.53 -17.04 -8.30
CA ALA A 187 -23.40 -15.71 -8.91
C ALA A 187 -23.85 -14.59 -7.95
N GLY A 188 -24.86 -14.83 -7.14
CA GLY A 188 -25.30 -13.91 -6.09
C GLY A 188 -24.20 -13.66 -5.05
N ALA A 189 -23.50 -14.71 -4.61
CA ALA A 189 -22.40 -14.58 -3.69
C ALA A 189 -21.21 -13.81 -4.32
N GLU A 190 -20.86 -14.10 -5.57
CA GLU A 190 -19.80 -13.39 -6.32
C GLU A 190 -20.13 -11.91 -6.51
N LEU A 191 -21.40 -11.58 -6.78
CA LEU A 191 -21.89 -10.21 -6.88
C LEU A 191 -21.71 -9.46 -5.55
N HIS A 192 -22.16 -10.03 -4.44
CA HIS A 192 -21.99 -9.42 -3.11
C HIS A 192 -20.52 -9.24 -2.74
N ASN A 193 -19.67 -10.21 -3.06
CA ASN A 193 -18.22 -10.11 -2.85
C ASN A 193 -17.61 -8.96 -3.65
N SER A 194 -18.05 -8.79 -4.91
CA SER A 194 -17.57 -7.68 -5.75
C SER A 194 -17.96 -6.31 -5.17
N PHE A 195 -19.16 -6.15 -4.63
CA PHE A 195 -19.57 -4.92 -3.94
C PHE A 195 -18.80 -4.70 -2.64
N SER A 196 -18.49 -5.76 -1.91
CA SER A 196 -17.65 -5.68 -0.71
C SER A 196 -16.23 -5.21 -1.02
N ASN A 197 -15.67 -5.62 -2.16
CA ASN A 197 -14.38 -5.14 -2.64
C ASN A 197 -14.39 -3.64 -2.97
N LEU A 198 -15.50 -3.12 -3.53
CA LEU A 198 -15.66 -1.67 -3.71
C LEU A 198 -15.64 -0.94 -2.37
N ASN A 199 -16.37 -1.45 -1.38
CA ASN A 199 -16.39 -0.87 -0.03
C ASN A 199 -15.01 -0.85 0.62
N LEU A 200 -14.24 -1.94 0.47
CA LEU A 200 -12.88 -2.04 0.99
C LEU A 200 -11.99 -0.91 0.44
N LEU A 201 -12.02 -0.69 -0.87
CA LEU A 201 -11.22 0.36 -1.50
C LEU A 201 -11.67 1.77 -1.09
N MET A 202 -12.96 1.96 -0.77
CA MET A 202 -13.50 3.21 -0.21
C MET A 202 -13.24 3.36 1.29
N GLY A 203 -12.66 2.36 1.97
CA GLY A 203 -12.47 2.37 3.42
C GLY A 203 -13.78 2.31 4.22
N THR A 204 -14.83 1.68 3.66
CA THR A 204 -16.15 1.56 4.30
C THR A 204 -16.47 0.12 4.67
N LEU A 205 -17.21 -0.06 5.78
CA LEU A 205 -17.63 -1.39 6.21
C LEU A 205 -18.76 -1.93 5.32
N SER A 206 -18.71 -3.24 5.02
CA SER A 206 -19.66 -3.90 4.10
C SER A 206 -20.88 -4.52 4.77
N HIS A 207 -21.02 -4.47 6.10
CA HIS A 207 -22.13 -5.12 6.77
C HIS A 207 -23.42 -4.30 6.75
N ASP A 208 -23.34 -2.97 6.72
CA ASP A 208 -24.52 -2.09 6.76
C ASP A 208 -24.91 -1.60 5.36
N THR A 209 -23.94 -1.23 4.55
CA THR A 209 -24.13 -0.59 3.23
C THR A 209 -23.25 -1.24 2.19
N LEU A 210 -23.82 -1.60 1.06
CA LEU A 210 -23.08 -2.02 -0.13
C LEU A 210 -23.28 -0.99 -1.25
N TYR A 211 -22.20 -0.59 -1.90
CA TYR A 211 -22.26 0.30 -3.05
C TYR A 211 -22.38 -0.49 -4.34
N GLN A 212 -23.50 -0.27 -5.03
CA GLN A 212 -23.78 -0.88 -6.34
C GLN A 212 -23.30 0.04 -7.46
N PRO A 213 -22.39 -0.40 -8.34
CA PRO A 213 -21.93 0.39 -9.46
C PRO A 213 -23.06 0.57 -10.46
N LYS A 214 -23.18 1.79 -11.02
CA LYS A 214 -24.23 2.13 -11.99
C LYS A 214 -23.60 2.80 -13.20
N ALA A 215 -23.46 2.04 -14.28
CA ALA A 215 -23.05 2.54 -15.59
C ALA A 215 -23.58 1.60 -16.69
N ALA A 216 -23.75 2.10 -17.89
CA ALA A 216 -23.91 1.26 -19.05
C ALA A 216 -22.53 0.81 -19.54
N LEU A 217 -22.37 -0.48 -19.83
CA LEU A 217 -21.17 -1.00 -20.48
C LEU A 217 -21.19 -0.57 -21.95
N HIS A 218 -20.27 0.31 -22.32
CA HIS A 218 -20.07 0.73 -23.70
C HIS A 218 -18.73 0.24 -24.20
N THR A 219 -18.68 -0.25 -25.41
CA THR A 219 -17.46 -0.61 -26.12
C THR A 219 -16.99 0.58 -26.95
N ASP A 220 -15.95 1.27 -26.46
CA ASP A 220 -15.29 2.34 -27.21
C ASP A 220 -13.92 1.83 -27.67
N LEU A 221 -13.91 1.19 -28.85
CA LEU A 221 -12.69 0.60 -29.41
C LEU A 221 -11.80 1.69 -30.00
N ARG A 222 -10.61 1.86 -29.45
CA ARG A 222 -9.59 2.80 -29.90
C ARG A 222 -8.46 2.08 -30.61
N THR A 223 -7.81 2.79 -31.53
CA THR A 223 -6.60 2.30 -32.18
C THR A 223 -5.38 2.91 -31.50
N PHE A 224 -4.42 2.08 -31.13
CA PHE A 224 -3.19 2.50 -30.51
C PHE A 224 -1.99 2.05 -31.35
N VAL A 225 -0.90 2.83 -31.32
CA VAL A 225 0.39 2.47 -31.90
C VAL A 225 1.29 1.99 -30.77
N LEU A 226 1.84 0.77 -30.89
CA LEU A 226 2.61 0.15 -29.80
C LEU A 226 3.84 0.96 -29.39
N ASP A 227 4.59 1.49 -30.38
CA ASP A 227 5.81 2.25 -30.11
C ASP A 227 5.54 3.55 -29.35
N ASP A 228 4.40 4.21 -29.64
CA ASP A 228 3.97 5.42 -28.94
C ASP A 228 3.58 5.09 -27.49
N LEU A 229 2.96 3.93 -27.26
CA LEU A 229 2.62 3.48 -25.92
C LEU A 229 3.88 3.17 -25.09
N ILE A 230 4.88 2.51 -25.68
CA ILE A 230 6.14 2.19 -25.02
C ILE A 230 6.90 3.47 -24.66
N SER A 231 7.00 4.44 -25.59
CA SER A 231 7.69 5.70 -25.30
C SER A 231 6.98 6.49 -24.20
N THR A 232 5.65 6.64 -24.32
CA THR A 232 4.84 7.33 -23.31
C THR A 232 4.97 6.69 -21.94
N ALA A 233 4.93 5.36 -21.86
CA ALA A 233 5.09 4.64 -20.60
C ALA A 233 6.50 4.84 -20.01
N SER A 234 7.54 4.75 -20.84
CA SER A 234 8.93 4.93 -20.40
C SER A 234 9.22 6.34 -19.85
N GLU A 235 8.47 7.35 -20.30
CA GLU A 235 8.63 8.74 -19.86
C GLU A 235 7.77 9.10 -18.65
N ASN A 236 6.58 8.47 -18.50
CA ASN A 236 5.56 8.96 -17.56
C ASN A 236 5.23 7.99 -16.44
N ARG A 237 5.67 6.74 -16.47
CA ARG A 237 5.32 5.76 -15.43
C ARG A 237 5.95 6.12 -14.09
N THR A 238 5.11 6.18 -13.07
CA THR A 238 5.47 6.59 -11.70
C THR A 238 6.40 5.61 -11.01
N ASP A 239 6.28 4.31 -11.30
CA ASP A 239 7.19 3.27 -10.81
C ASP A 239 8.62 3.44 -11.34
N LEU A 240 8.80 3.86 -12.60
CA LEU A 240 10.11 4.21 -13.14
C LEU A 240 10.69 5.47 -12.48
N VAL A 241 9.86 6.46 -12.23
CA VAL A 241 10.26 7.65 -11.48
C VAL A 241 10.71 7.28 -10.07
N ALA A 242 9.96 6.41 -9.37
CA ALA A 242 10.33 5.92 -8.05
C ALA A 242 11.65 5.13 -8.08
N ALA A 243 11.84 4.24 -9.07
CA ALA A 243 13.10 3.51 -9.25
C ALA A 243 14.30 4.44 -9.52
N LEU A 244 14.10 5.49 -10.30
CA LEU A 244 15.13 6.52 -10.55
C LEU A 244 15.47 7.28 -9.26
N LYS A 245 14.45 7.64 -8.45
CA LYS A 245 14.67 8.29 -7.15
C LYS A 245 15.37 7.37 -6.16
N ASN A 246 15.06 6.08 -6.16
CA ASN A 246 15.78 5.09 -5.35
C ASN A 246 17.28 5.00 -5.72
N LYS A 247 17.61 5.07 -7.01
CA LYS A 247 19.01 5.16 -7.48
C LYS A 247 19.69 6.44 -6.97
N GLU A 248 18.99 7.59 -6.96
CA GLU A 248 19.51 8.83 -6.39
C GLU A 248 19.78 8.68 -4.89
N VAL A 249 18.88 8.04 -4.13
CA VAL A 249 19.05 7.75 -2.69
C VAL A 249 20.31 6.90 -2.47
N ALA A 250 20.47 5.78 -3.20
CA ALA A 250 21.64 4.91 -3.06
C ALA A 250 22.96 5.65 -3.36
N SER A 251 22.96 6.56 -4.32
CA SER A 251 24.14 7.42 -4.60
C SER A 251 24.44 8.40 -3.44
N ARG A 252 23.40 8.94 -2.78
CA ARG A 252 23.55 9.77 -1.58
C ARG A 252 24.03 8.97 -0.38
N GLU A 253 23.54 7.74 -0.19
CA GLU A 253 24.04 6.81 0.85
C GLU A 253 25.54 6.54 0.67
N LEU A 254 26.00 6.28 -0.56
CA LEU A 254 27.43 6.12 -0.83
C LEU A 254 28.21 7.39 -0.46
N ARG A 255 27.65 8.56 -0.72
CA ARG A 255 28.27 9.84 -0.33
C ARG A 255 28.35 9.99 1.19
N VAL A 256 27.29 9.62 1.92
CA VAL A 256 27.30 9.61 3.38
C VAL A 256 28.37 8.64 3.90
N ALA A 257 28.40 7.38 3.43
CA ALA A 257 29.40 6.40 3.82
C ALA A 257 30.85 6.87 3.58
N ARG A 258 31.09 7.60 2.49
CA ARG A 258 32.38 8.24 2.23
C ARG A 258 32.69 9.37 3.22
N ARG A 259 31.70 10.18 3.61
CA ARG A 259 31.88 11.29 4.56
C ARG A 259 32.06 10.80 5.99
N GLU A 260 31.52 9.62 6.35
CA GLU A 260 31.77 8.96 7.64
C GLU A 260 33.24 8.60 7.86
N ARG A 261 34.07 8.61 6.83
CA ARG A 261 35.52 8.49 6.94
C ARG A 261 36.15 9.72 7.57
N ASN A 262 35.52 10.91 7.42
CA ASN A 262 36.04 12.13 8.03
C ASN A 262 36.08 11.97 9.56
N THR A 263 37.16 12.45 10.19
CA THR A 263 37.30 12.42 11.63
C THR A 263 36.56 13.61 12.24
N ASP A 264 35.86 13.37 13.32
CA ASP A 264 35.25 14.43 14.12
C ASP A 264 36.31 15.02 15.05
N VAL A 265 36.10 16.24 15.50
CA VAL A 265 36.97 16.93 16.45
C VAL A 265 36.12 17.31 17.66
N ASP A 266 36.51 16.82 18.82
CA ASP A 266 35.89 17.17 20.09
C ASP A 266 36.70 18.29 20.74
N LEU A 267 36.04 19.42 21.05
CA LEU A 267 36.60 20.52 21.80
C LEU A 267 35.95 20.51 23.17
N SER A 268 36.79 20.63 24.22
CA SER A 268 36.30 20.74 25.59
C SER A 268 37.00 21.89 26.34
N ILE A 269 36.27 22.46 27.28
CA ILE A 269 36.73 23.41 28.26
C ILE A 269 36.20 23.01 29.62
N ALA A 270 37.08 22.89 30.61
CA ALA A 270 36.74 22.51 31.97
C ALA A 270 37.25 23.54 32.98
N VAL A 271 36.48 23.71 34.02
CA VAL A 271 36.89 24.49 35.22
C VAL A 271 36.83 23.55 36.40
N SER A 272 37.95 23.40 37.06
CA SER A 272 38.09 22.56 38.29
C SER A 272 38.34 23.44 39.53
N ARG A 273 37.68 23.09 40.60
CA ARG A 273 37.94 23.64 41.95
C ARG A 273 38.48 22.52 42.82
N ASN A 274 39.75 22.66 43.22
CA ASN A 274 40.43 21.73 44.12
C ASN A 274 40.48 22.31 45.53
N ASN A 275 40.08 21.54 46.51
CA ASN A 275 40.21 21.90 47.92
C ASN A 275 41.66 21.73 48.41
N ARG A 276 41.94 22.15 49.64
CA ARG A 276 43.28 22.06 50.24
C ARG A 276 43.75 20.61 50.27
N VAL A 277 44.94 20.39 49.78
CA VAL A 277 45.70 19.14 49.93
C VAL A 277 46.45 19.19 51.27
N ARG A 278 46.22 18.21 52.12
CA ARG A 278 46.86 18.10 53.46
C ARG A 278 47.97 17.03 53.53
N ASN A 279 48.27 16.46 52.35
CA ASN A 279 49.33 15.47 52.25
C ASN A 279 50.67 16.04 52.81
N GLU A 280 51.37 15.25 53.57
CA GLU A 280 52.63 15.68 54.23
C GLU A 280 53.77 15.90 53.25
N GLU A 281 53.81 15.15 52.13
CA GLU A 281 54.88 15.22 51.14
C GLU A 281 54.72 16.39 50.19
N ALA A 282 53.42 16.75 49.81
CA ALA A 282 53.11 17.79 48.84
C ALA A 282 51.84 18.59 49.26
N PRO A 283 51.84 19.40 50.30
CA PRO A 283 50.72 20.20 50.70
C PRO A 283 50.48 21.32 49.71
N ALA A 284 49.20 21.57 49.36
CA ALA A 284 48.82 22.63 48.41
C ALA A 284 47.60 23.41 48.91
N PRO A 285 47.57 24.77 48.71
CA PRO A 285 46.38 25.57 49.02
C PRO A 285 45.25 25.24 48.01
N PRO A 286 43.99 25.58 48.34
CA PRO A 286 42.90 25.44 47.38
C PRO A 286 43.19 26.27 46.12
N PHE A 287 42.95 25.69 44.93
CA PHE A 287 43.15 26.38 43.65
C PHE A 287 42.04 26.09 42.66
N THR A 288 41.88 26.97 41.69
CA THR A 288 41.01 26.80 40.57
C THR A 288 41.84 26.60 39.28
N GLY A 289 41.58 25.52 38.59
CA GLY A 289 42.22 25.22 37.30
C GLY A 289 41.25 25.43 36.15
N VAL A 290 41.78 25.79 34.98
CA VAL A 290 41.07 25.81 33.71
C VAL A 290 41.81 24.89 32.76
N THR A 291 41.07 23.96 32.13
CA THR A 291 41.61 23.02 31.15
C THR A 291 40.92 23.21 29.84
N ALA A 292 41.65 23.29 28.75
CA ALA A 292 41.13 23.22 27.41
C ALA A 292 41.66 21.97 26.69
N GLY A 293 40.78 21.22 26.07
CA GLY A 293 41.12 19.94 25.44
C GLY A 293 40.66 19.86 24.01
N ILE A 294 41.42 19.12 23.21
CA ILE A 294 41.05 18.72 21.84
C ILE A 294 41.22 17.21 21.78
N ALA A 295 40.14 16.46 21.46
CA ALA A 295 40.22 15.03 21.22
C ALA A 295 39.86 14.71 19.76
N ILE A 296 40.68 13.87 19.15
CA ILE A 296 40.54 13.46 17.75
C ILE A 296 40.58 11.94 17.70
N PRO A 297 39.45 11.25 17.39
CA PRO A 297 39.43 9.79 17.28
C PRO A 297 40.26 9.33 16.08
N LEU A 298 41.28 8.53 16.34
CA LEU A 298 42.17 7.97 15.33
C LEU A 298 41.63 6.64 14.81
N LYS A 299 41.16 6.64 13.57
CA LYS A 299 40.46 5.49 12.92
C LYS A 299 41.50 4.51 12.33
N PHE A 300 42.25 3.75 13.15
CA PHE A 300 43.30 2.86 12.64
C PHE A 300 42.79 1.56 12.03
N SER A 301 41.64 1.01 12.48
CA SER A 301 41.29 -0.38 12.19
C SER A 301 40.82 -0.60 10.74
N ASN A 302 39.83 0.11 10.27
CA ASN A 302 39.21 -0.18 8.95
C ASN A 302 38.94 1.05 8.10
N PHE A 303 39.11 2.23 8.65
CA PHE A 303 38.83 3.50 7.97
C PHE A 303 37.47 3.50 7.22
N ASN A 304 36.47 2.85 7.80
CA ASN A 304 35.10 2.68 7.26
C ASN A 304 35.03 2.06 5.83
N LYS A 305 36.02 1.22 5.45
CA LYS A 305 36.08 0.60 4.11
C LYS A 305 34.87 -0.29 3.84
N GLY A 306 34.48 -1.10 4.82
CA GLY A 306 33.35 -2.04 4.70
C GLY A 306 32.03 -1.32 4.37
N SER A 307 31.70 -0.24 5.11
CA SER A 307 30.48 0.54 4.85
C SER A 307 30.50 1.21 3.47
N VAL A 308 31.65 1.71 3.02
CA VAL A 308 31.79 2.29 1.68
C VAL A 308 31.62 1.23 0.59
N HIS A 309 32.19 0.03 0.77
CA HIS A 309 31.98 -1.08 -0.18
C HIS A 309 30.52 -1.53 -0.22
N ALA A 310 29.87 -1.68 0.94
CA ALA A 310 28.45 -2.02 1.02
C ALA A 310 27.58 -0.98 0.31
N ALA A 311 27.82 0.31 0.56
CA ALA A 311 27.08 1.39 -0.11
C ALA A 311 27.32 1.42 -1.63
N ARG A 312 28.55 1.09 -2.10
CA ARG A 312 28.83 0.97 -3.53
C ARG A 312 28.03 -0.18 -4.17
N PHE A 313 27.94 -1.33 -3.49
CA PHE A 313 27.13 -2.44 -4.00
C PHE A 313 25.63 -2.12 -4.01
N ARG A 314 25.12 -1.36 -3.02
CA ARG A 314 23.75 -0.86 -3.04
C ARG A 314 23.50 0.09 -4.20
N GLU A 315 24.43 0.99 -4.51
CA GLU A 315 24.32 1.87 -5.70
C GLU A 315 24.26 1.04 -6.99
N GLN A 316 25.09 0.01 -7.14
CA GLN A 316 25.05 -0.91 -8.30
C GLN A 316 23.74 -1.71 -8.34
N GLN A 317 23.27 -2.18 -7.18
CA GLN A 317 21.99 -2.89 -7.07
C GLN A 317 20.81 -2.00 -7.49
N ALA A 318 20.77 -0.74 -7.05
CA ALA A 318 19.73 0.22 -7.43
C ALA A 318 19.75 0.52 -8.94
N GLU A 319 20.93 0.57 -9.56
CA GLU A 319 21.06 0.68 -11.02
C GLU A 319 20.42 -0.49 -11.75
N LEU A 320 20.72 -1.73 -11.33
CA LEU A 320 20.14 -2.94 -11.92
C LEU A 320 18.63 -3.02 -11.70
N GLN A 321 18.15 -2.59 -10.54
CA GLN A 321 16.71 -2.51 -10.24
C GLN A 321 15.98 -1.51 -11.15
N TYR A 322 16.61 -0.36 -11.44
CA TYR A 322 16.05 0.60 -12.39
C TYR A 322 15.98 0.01 -13.81
N GLN A 323 17.03 -0.67 -14.27
CA GLN A 323 17.03 -1.34 -15.57
C GLN A 323 15.96 -2.46 -15.64
N GLN A 324 15.82 -3.22 -14.57
CA GLN A 324 14.77 -4.24 -14.47
C GLN A 324 13.36 -3.63 -14.53
N ALA A 325 13.13 -2.52 -13.83
CA ALA A 325 11.85 -1.82 -13.87
C ALA A 325 11.52 -1.32 -15.28
N LEU A 326 12.53 -0.81 -16.02
CA LEU A 326 12.36 -0.38 -17.42
C LEU A 326 11.92 -1.54 -18.33
N LEU A 327 12.59 -2.69 -18.21
CA LEU A 327 12.23 -3.90 -18.96
C LEU A 327 10.83 -4.40 -18.60
N GLN A 328 10.48 -4.36 -17.32
CA GLN A 328 9.16 -4.76 -16.84
C GLN A 328 8.06 -3.87 -17.42
N VAL A 329 8.25 -2.55 -17.40
CA VAL A 329 7.30 -1.59 -17.99
C VAL A 329 7.08 -1.85 -19.47
N GLN A 330 8.14 -2.05 -20.25
CA GLN A 330 8.02 -2.37 -21.67
C GLN A 330 7.25 -3.68 -21.89
N THR A 331 7.55 -4.71 -21.09
CA THR A 331 6.88 -6.01 -21.19
C THR A 331 5.38 -5.89 -20.85
N GLU A 332 5.04 -5.19 -19.78
CA GLU A 332 3.65 -4.96 -19.37
C GLU A 332 2.85 -4.21 -20.44
N VAL A 333 3.44 -3.19 -21.06
CA VAL A 333 2.80 -2.45 -22.16
C VAL A 333 2.52 -3.35 -23.36
N VAL A 334 3.50 -4.18 -23.76
CA VAL A 334 3.33 -5.13 -24.88
C VAL A 334 2.24 -6.15 -24.57
N GLN A 335 2.24 -6.72 -23.36
CA GLN A 335 1.22 -7.67 -22.93
C GLN A 335 -0.18 -7.04 -22.89
N ALA A 336 -0.31 -5.85 -22.29
CA ALA A 336 -1.57 -5.12 -22.23
C ALA A 336 -2.10 -4.78 -23.63
N TYR A 337 -1.22 -4.35 -24.53
CA TYR A 337 -1.60 -4.06 -25.93
C TYR A 337 -2.09 -5.31 -26.66
N ARG A 338 -1.42 -6.46 -26.52
CA ARG A 338 -1.85 -7.73 -27.12
C ARG A 338 -3.18 -8.20 -26.56
N ASN A 339 -3.36 -8.12 -25.25
CA ASN A 339 -4.62 -8.46 -24.61
C ASN A 339 -5.75 -7.55 -25.11
N TYR A 340 -5.50 -6.24 -25.21
CA TYR A 340 -6.46 -5.29 -25.75
C TYR A 340 -6.86 -5.64 -27.19
N GLN A 341 -5.91 -5.93 -28.08
CA GLN A 341 -6.18 -6.36 -29.45
C GLN A 341 -7.08 -7.61 -29.48
N SER A 342 -6.73 -8.63 -28.69
CA SER A 342 -7.50 -9.87 -28.62
C SER A 342 -8.94 -9.62 -28.16
N PHE A 343 -9.14 -8.83 -27.12
CA PHE A 343 -10.50 -8.50 -26.65
C PHE A 343 -11.28 -7.63 -27.66
N ALA A 344 -10.61 -6.67 -28.29
CA ALA A 344 -11.22 -5.83 -29.32
C ALA A 344 -11.72 -6.67 -30.52
N ASP A 345 -10.94 -7.64 -30.95
CA ASP A 345 -11.34 -8.53 -32.04
C ASP A 345 -12.49 -9.47 -31.63
N GLN A 346 -12.50 -9.97 -30.40
CA GLN A 346 -13.63 -10.75 -29.87
C GLN A 346 -14.91 -9.91 -29.83
N VAL A 347 -14.86 -8.69 -29.31
CA VAL A 347 -16.01 -7.79 -29.26
C VAL A 347 -16.56 -7.53 -30.67
N LYS A 348 -15.70 -7.20 -31.64
CA LYS A 348 -16.11 -7.03 -33.02
C LYS A 348 -16.80 -8.27 -33.60
N GLN A 349 -16.31 -9.46 -33.29
CA GLN A 349 -16.90 -10.71 -33.74
C GLN A 349 -18.31 -10.92 -33.16
N TYR A 350 -18.51 -10.62 -31.87
CA TYR A 350 -19.83 -10.68 -31.26
C TYR A 350 -20.80 -9.65 -31.84
N GLU A 351 -20.38 -8.41 -32.04
CA GLU A 351 -21.19 -7.34 -32.61
C GLU A 351 -21.54 -7.58 -34.09
N ASN A 352 -20.59 -8.14 -34.86
CA ASN A 352 -20.76 -8.38 -36.30
C ASN A 352 -21.66 -9.59 -36.66
N GLY A 353 -22.43 -10.11 -35.76
CA GLY A 353 -23.49 -11.04 -36.06
C GLY A 353 -23.61 -12.29 -35.22
N LEU A 354 -22.60 -12.66 -34.42
CA LEU A 354 -22.67 -13.86 -33.59
C LEU A 354 -23.81 -13.78 -32.55
N LEU A 355 -24.03 -12.63 -31.93
CA LEU A 355 -25.17 -12.42 -31.02
C LEU A 355 -26.50 -12.53 -31.73
N ARG A 356 -26.62 -12.01 -32.95
CA ARG A 356 -27.84 -12.13 -33.77
C ARG A 356 -28.12 -13.58 -34.13
N GLN A 357 -27.13 -14.31 -34.62
CA GLN A 357 -27.25 -15.73 -34.96
C GLN A 357 -27.65 -16.58 -33.74
N ALA A 358 -27.03 -16.32 -32.57
CA ALA A 358 -27.40 -17.01 -31.32
C ALA A 358 -28.87 -16.78 -30.96
N ARG A 359 -29.36 -15.54 -31.10
CA ARG A 359 -30.78 -15.21 -30.87
C ARG A 359 -31.71 -15.91 -31.88
N GLU A 360 -31.40 -15.90 -33.16
CA GLU A 360 -32.17 -16.62 -34.21
C GLU A 360 -32.28 -18.11 -33.92
N VAL A 361 -31.19 -18.74 -33.41
CA VAL A 361 -31.19 -20.17 -33.00
C VAL A 361 -32.12 -20.40 -31.79
N ILE A 362 -32.08 -19.51 -30.80
CA ILE A 362 -32.94 -19.62 -29.62
C ILE A 362 -34.41 -19.46 -30.03
N ASP A 363 -34.74 -18.45 -30.80
CA ASP A 363 -36.13 -18.20 -31.28
C ASP A 363 -36.65 -19.36 -32.11
N GLY A 364 -35.83 -19.93 -33.00
CA GLY A 364 -36.15 -21.14 -33.76
C GLY A 364 -36.41 -22.36 -32.88
N LYS A 365 -35.63 -22.57 -31.83
CA LYS A 365 -35.88 -23.67 -30.88
C LYS A 365 -37.15 -23.47 -30.07
N ILE A 366 -37.43 -22.26 -29.60
CA ILE A 366 -38.68 -21.94 -28.88
C ILE A 366 -39.88 -22.15 -29.79
N TYR A 367 -39.81 -21.73 -31.05
CA TYR A 367 -40.88 -21.98 -32.02
C TYR A 367 -41.13 -23.47 -32.26
N SER A 368 -40.07 -24.27 -32.41
CA SER A 368 -40.19 -25.72 -32.62
C SER A 368 -40.72 -26.44 -31.39
N TYR A 369 -40.45 -25.95 -30.18
CA TYR A 369 -40.94 -26.54 -28.92
C TYR A 369 -42.45 -26.27 -28.68
N ASN A 370 -42.97 -25.13 -29.16
CA ASN A 370 -44.37 -24.71 -29.02
C ASN A 370 -45.31 -25.34 -30.08
N ARG A 371 -44.78 -26.08 -31.03
CA ARG A 371 -45.51 -26.87 -32.02
C ARG A 371 -45.60 -28.33 -31.59
#